data_5f549d737c7755b2cec2ab36659d53e8
#
_entry.id   5f549d737c7755b2cec2ab36659d53e8
#
_cell.length_a   1.000
_cell.length_b   1.000
_cell.length_c   1.000
_cell.angle_alpha   90.00
_cell.angle_beta   90.00
_cell.angle_gamma   90.00
#
_symmetry.space_group_name_H-M   'P 1'
#
loop_
_entity.id
_entity.type
_entity.pdbx_description
1 polymer ?
#
loop_
_entity_poly.entity_id
_entity_poly.type
_entity_poly.pdbx_seq_one_letter_code
_entity_poly.pdbx_strand_id
1 'polypeptide(L)'
;HWGQEAAQHMMRVASGLDSLVLGEPQILGQLKSCYAVSQSAGVVGAELDRLFQQTFAVAKKVRTDTAIGENPVSVAYASVSLAQHIFADLSQSKALLIGAGETIELVARHLSEAGVQQMTVANRTLVRAEALAAEFDAKAILLGDIPEALEDADIVISSTASQLPILGKGAVESALKKRKHRPVFMVDIAVPRDIEHEVADLDDVYLYTVDDLKEVIEENVRSRESAAREA
;
A
#
# COMPACT_ATOMS: atom_id res chain seq x y z
N HIS A 1 2.55 17.28 20.67
CA HIS A 1 3.98 17.27 21.03
C HIS A 1 4.56 18.68 20.96
N TRP A 2 5.44 19.05 21.90
CA TRP A 2 6.09 20.36 21.96
C TRP A 2 7.58 20.21 22.28
N GLY A 3 8.39 21.16 21.80
CA GLY A 3 9.83 21.19 22.13
C GLY A 3 10.56 19.89 21.81
N GLN A 4 11.26 19.32 22.79
CA GLN A 4 12.04 18.11 22.64
C GLN A 4 11.19 16.88 22.27
N GLU A 5 9.97 16.76 22.79
CA GLU A 5 9.05 15.68 22.45
C GLU A 5 8.66 15.71 20.96
N ALA A 6 8.44 16.89 20.40
CA ALA A 6 8.14 17.04 18.98
C ALA A 6 9.30 16.57 18.09
N ALA A 7 10.55 16.92 18.48
CA ALA A 7 11.74 16.48 17.75
C ALA A 7 11.90 14.96 17.83
N GLN A 8 11.73 14.38 19.01
CA GLN A 8 11.82 12.93 19.22
C GLN A 8 10.72 12.19 18.41
N HIS A 9 9.49 12.67 18.46
CA HIS A 9 8.38 12.08 17.68
C HIS A 9 8.66 12.14 16.17
N MET A 10 9.13 13.28 15.67
CA MET A 10 9.47 13.44 14.27
C MET A 10 10.58 12.46 13.82
N MET A 11 11.61 12.25 14.65
CA MET A 11 12.67 11.28 14.37
C MET A 11 12.15 9.84 14.40
N ARG A 12 11.24 9.51 15.33
CA ARG A 12 10.60 8.19 15.39
C ARG A 12 9.77 7.93 14.14
N VAL A 13 8.92 8.88 13.73
CA VAL A 13 8.11 8.80 12.51
C VAL A 13 9.01 8.62 11.29
N ALA A 14 10.05 9.46 11.14
CA ALA A 14 10.97 9.39 10.01
C ALA A 14 11.74 8.07 9.92
N SER A 15 11.98 7.44 11.07
CA SER A 15 12.64 6.13 11.16
C SER A 15 11.68 4.95 10.92
N GLY A 16 10.36 5.23 10.74
CA GLY A 16 9.33 4.19 10.61
C GLY A 16 9.02 3.46 11.92
N LEU A 17 9.31 4.07 13.08
CA LEU A 17 9.09 3.48 14.40
C LEU A 17 7.70 3.77 14.99
N ASP A 18 6.93 4.61 14.31
CA ASP A 18 5.61 5.07 14.74
C ASP A 18 4.58 4.88 13.61
N SER A 19 4.79 3.86 12.79
CA SER A 19 3.93 3.47 11.69
C SER A 19 3.30 2.10 11.95
N LEU A 20 2.23 1.82 11.24
CA LEU A 20 1.55 0.53 11.26
C LEU A 20 2.52 -0.62 10.93
N VAL A 21 3.39 -0.37 9.96
CA VAL A 21 4.46 -1.29 9.54
C VAL A 21 5.79 -0.70 9.97
N LEU A 22 6.45 -1.34 10.93
CA LEU A 22 7.74 -0.88 11.44
C LEU A 22 8.80 -0.90 10.33
N GLY A 23 9.50 0.22 10.19
CA GLY A 23 10.61 0.34 9.23
C GLY A 23 10.19 0.63 7.79
N GLU A 24 8.94 1.00 7.52
CA GLU A 24 8.47 1.30 6.16
C GLU A 24 9.30 2.41 5.50
N PRO A 25 9.95 2.12 4.33
CA PRO A 25 10.88 3.05 3.69
C PRO A 25 10.20 4.30 3.13
N GLN A 26 8.91 4.21 2.78
CA GLN A 26 8.14 5.27 2.15
C GLN A 26 7.98 6.51 3.04
N ILE A 27 7.86 6.33 4.36
CA ILE A 27 7.64 7.44 5.31
C ILE A 27 8.77 8.46 5.26
N LEU A 28 10.01 8.00 5.21
CA LEU A 28 11.16 8.89 5.08
C LEU A 28 11.15 9.65 3.74
N GLY A 29 10.75 8.98 2.66
CA GLY A 29 10.56 9.59 1.33
C GLY A 29 9.49 10.68 1.36
N GLN A 30 8.32 10.37 1.90
CA GLN A 30 7.21 11.31 2.06
C GLN A 30 7.60 12.54 2.89
N LEU A 31 8.32 12.32 4.01
CA LEU A 31 8.78 13.42 4.86
C LEU A 31 9.77 14.33 4.12
N LYS A 32 10.68 13.78 3.32
CA LYS A 32 11.59 14.54 2.46
C LYS A 32 10.85 15.34 1.40
N SER A 33 9.82 14.77 0.78
CA SER A 33 8.99 15.44 -0.20
C SER A 33 8.22 16.61 0.41
N CYS A 34 7.62 16.42 1.59
CA CYS A 34 6.96 17.48 2.34
C CYS A 34 7.93 18.61 2.71
N TYR A 35 9.13 18.28 3.17
CA TYR A 35 10.17 19.25 3.47
C TYR A 35 10.56 20.07 2.23
N ALA A 36 10.79 19.43 1.09
CA ALA A 36 11.16 20.10 -0.15
C ALA A 36 10.07 21.09 -0.62
N VAL A 37 8.80 20.70 -0.54
CA VAL A 37 7.65 21.58 -0.84
C VAL A 37 7.62 22.77 0.11
N SER A 38 7.77 22.54 1.41
CA SER A 38 7.76 23.60 2.43
C SER A 38 8.94 24.56 2.27
N GLN A 39 10.12 24.05 1.90
CA GLN A 39 11.30 24.85 1.61
C GLN A 39 11.08 25.73 0.37
N SER A 40 10.51 25.15 -0.68
CA SER A 40 10.19 25.90 -1.92
C SER A 40 9.16 27.01 -1.67
N ALA A 41 8.25 26.80 -0.74
CA ALA A 41 7.26 27.80 -0.31
C ALA A 41 7.85 28.89 0.62
N GLY A 42 9.12 28.77 1.03
CA GLY A 42 9.79 29.75 1.89
C GLY A 42 9.29 29.77 3.35
N VAL A 43 8.61 28.72 3.83
CA VAL A 43 8.03 28.66 5.18
C VAL A 43 8.92 27.92 6.18
N VAL A 44 10.06 27.39 5.77
CA VAL A 44 11.02 26.68 6.63
C VAL A 44 12.04 27.67 7.17
N GLY A 45 11.95 27.99 8.46
CA GLY A 45 12.97 28.78 9.16
C GLY A 45 14.19 27.93 9.56
N ALA A 46 15.27 28.58 9.99
CA ALA A 46 16.56 27.93 10.29
C ALA A 46 16.46 26.83 11.35
N GLU A 47 15.60 26.95 12.36
CA GLU A 47 15.39 25.94 13.41
C GLU A 47 14.73 24.68 12.85
N LEU A 48 13.65 24.85 12.05
CA LEU A 48 12.97 23.75 11.38
C LEU A 48 13.87 23.08 10.36
N ASP A 49 14.64 23.84 9.59
CA ASP A 49 15.62 23.29 8.65
C ASP A 49 16.61 22.37 9.36
N ARG A 50 17.21 22.83 10.46
CA ARG A 50 18.14 22.04 11.28
C ARG A 50 17.46 20.77 11.82
N LEU A 51 16.22 20.87 12.29
CA LEU A 51 15.47 19.73 12.80
C LEU A 51 15.23 18.68 11.70
N PHE A 52 14.81 19.09 10.49
CA PHE A 52 14.62 18.19 9.38
C PHE A 52 15.93 17.50 8.96
N GLN A 53 17.04 18.25 8.84
CA GLN A 53 18.34 17.66 8.49
C GLN A 53 18.81 16.65 9.53
N GLN A 54 18.67 16.94 10.81
CA GLN A 54 18.98 16.00 11.88
C GLN A 54 18.07 14.78 11.86
N THR A 55 16.78 14.98 11.62
CA THR A 55 15.80 13.89 11.50
C THR A 55 16.17 12.93 10.37
N PHE A 56 16.54 13.46 9.20
CA PHE A 56 16.96 12.63 8.07
C PHE A 56 18.25 11.86 8.36
N ALA A 57 19.21 12.49 9.04
CA ALA A 57 20.46 11.84 9.45
C ALA A 57 20.21 10.70 10.46
N VAL A 58 19.37 10.94 11.47
CA VAL A 58 18.98 9.93 12.47
C VAL A 58 18.23 8.78 11.82
N ALA A 59 17.22 9.05 10.98
CA ALA A 59 16.45 8.02 10.31
C ALA A 59 17.34 7.15 9.41
N LYS A 60 18.29 7.76 8.68
CA LYS A 60 19.25 7.00 7.88
C LYS A 60 20.13 6.12 8.75
N LYS A 61 20.63 6.64 9.86
CA LYS A 61 21.48 5.90 10.80
C LYS A 61 20.74 4.72 11.43
N VAL A 62 19.50 4.92 11.92
CA VAL A 62 18.66 3.85 12.45
C VAL A 62 18.49 2.72 11.44
N ARG A 63 18.23 3.05 10.18
CA ARG A 63 18.05 2.04 9.10
C ARG A 63 19.35 1.31 8.73
N THR A 64 20.49 1.96 8.89
CA THR A 64 21.79 1.35 8.56
C THR A 64 22.34 0.51 9.71
N ASP A 65 22.11 0.96 10.95
CA ASP A 65 22.73 0.37 12.14
C ASP A 65 21.84 -0.67 12.85
N THR A 66 20.58 -0.84 12.39
CA THR A 66 19.63 -1.77 13.01
C THR A 66 18.92 -2.66 11.98
N ALA A 67 18.42 -3.81 12.40
CA ALA A 67 17.66 -4.75 11.58
C ALA A 67 16.35 -4.16 10.99
N ILE A 68 15.92 -2.98 11.44
CA ILE A 68 14.73 -2.29 10.90
C ILE A 68 14.88 -1.95 9.40
N GLY A 69 16.12 -1.79 8.93
CA GLY A 69 16.42 -1.55 7.51
C GLY A 69 16.56 -2.80 6.65
N GLU A 70 16.74 -3.97 7.28
CA GLU A 70 17.12 -5.20 6.57
C GLU A 70 15.92 -5.94 5.93
N ASN A 71 14.72 -5.79 6.49
CA ASN A 71 13.52 -6.44 5.98
C ASN A 71 12.31 -5.50 6.04
N PRO A 72 12.15 -4.59 5.10
CA PRO A 72 10.95 -3.78 5.03
C PRO A 72 9.76 -4.66 4.64
N VAL A 73 9.01 -5.11 5.64
CA VAL A 73 7.69 -5.68 5.37
C VAL A 73 6.77 -4.50 5.06
N SER A 74 6.57 -4.22 3.79
CA SER A 74 5.65 -3.16 3.38
C SER A 74 4.22 -3.70 3.37
N VAL A 75 3.23 -2.81 3.56
CA VAL A 75 1.81 -3.13 3.38
C VAL A 75 1.56 -3.73 1.99
N ALA A 76 2.31 -3.26 0.98
CA ALA A 76 2.29 -3.81 -0.37
C ALA A 76 2.71 -5.29 -0.41
N TYR A 77 3.82 -5.63 0.25
CA TYR A 77 4.28 -7.02 0.36
C TYR A 77 3.28 -7.90 1.11
N ALA A 78 2.74 -7.41 2.23
CA ALA A 78 1.76 -8.16 3.02
C ALA A 78 0.48 -8.46 2.22
N SER A 79 0.00 -7.50 1.42
CA SER A 79 -1.16 -7.67 0.55
C SER A 79 -0.94 -8.80 -0.47
N VAL A 80 0.23 -8.84 -1.09
CA VAL A 80 0.56 -9.86 -2.09
C VAL A 80 0.85 -11.21 -1.43
N SER A 81 1.53 -11.22 -0.29
CA SER A 81 1.75 -12.44 0.51
C SER A 81 0.43 -13.08 0.93
N LEU A 82 -0.56 -12.28 1.34
CA LEU A 82 -1.89 -12.76 1.69
C LEU A 82 -2.61 -13.35 0.45
N ALA A 83 -2.50 -12.69 -0.71
CA ALA A 83 -3.02 -13.24 -1.96
C ALA A 83 -2.40 -14.62 -2.30
N GLN A 84 -1.08 -14.78 -2.10
CA GLN A 84 -0.38 -16.05 -2.32
C GLN A 84 -0.86 -17.18 -1.39
N HIS A 85 -1.38 -16.87 -0.21
CA HIS A 85 -1.96 -17.87 0.69
C HIS A 85 -3.38 -18.30 0.27
N ILE A 86 -4.11 -17.41 -0.39
CA ILE A 86 -5.50 -17.65 -0.82
C ILE A 86 -5.53 -18.34 -2.19
N PHE A 87 -4.67 -17.93 -3.11
CA PHE A 87 -4.60 -18.48 -4.46
C PHE A 87 -3.42 -19.45 -4.58
N ALA A 88 -3.69 -20.65 -5.05
CA ALA A 88 -2.65 -21.66 -5.26
C ALA A 88 -1.65 -21.27 -6.37
N ASP A 89 -2.11 -20.51 -7.37
CA ASP A 89 -1.31 -20.02 -8.51
C ASP A 89 -1.79 -18.63 -8.93
N LEU A 90 -0.94 -17.64 -8.71
CA LEU A 90 -1.22 -16.25 -9.09
C LEU A 90 -1.04 -15.98 -10.59
N SER A 91 -0.37 -16.86 -11.34
CA SER A 91 -0.13 -16.66 -12.77
C SER A 91 -1.41 -16.63 -13.61
N GLN A 92 -2.49 -17.23 -13.11
CA GLN A 92 -3.79 -17.26 -13.74
C GLN A 92 -4.73 -16.16 -13.23
N SER A 93 -4.32 -15.43 -12.21
CA SER A 93 -5.15 -14.40 -11.59
C SER A 93 -5.04 -13.08 -12.33
N LYS A 94 -6.15 -12.34 -12.36
CA LYS A 94 -6.23 -10.98 -12.91
C LYS A 94 -6.30 -9.99 -11.75
N ALA A 95 -5.41 -9.00 -11.75
CA ALA A 95 -5.36 -7.99 -10.71
C ALA A 95 -5.86 -6.63 -11.19
N LEU A 96 -6.72 -6.00 -10.40
CA LEU A 96 -7.15 -4.62 -10.54
C LEU A 96 -6.52 -3.77 -9.43
N LEU A 97 -5.70 -2.81 -9.81
CA LEU A 97 -5.00 -1.90 -8.94
C LEU A 97 -5.67 -0.53 -9.00
N ILE A 98 -6.17 -0.02 -7.89
CA ILE A 98 -6.88 1.26 -7.81
C ILE A 98 -5.97 2.29 -7.14
N GLY A 99 -5.54 3.28 -7.92
CA GLY A 99 -4.54 4.27 -7.58
C GLY A 99 -3.30 4.17 -8.48
N ALA A 100 -2.43 5.18 -8.44
CA ALA A 100 -1.15 5.22 -9.16
C ALA A 100 -0.11 5.98 -8.33
N GLY A 101 -0.03 5.66 -7.05
CA GLY A 101 0.97 6.14 -6.10
C GLY A 101 2.03 5.08 -5.82
N GLU A 102 3.06 5.47 -5.05
CA GLU A 102 4.20 4.61 -4.70
C GLU A 102 3.78 3.26 -4.10
N THR A 103 2.71 3.23 -3.29
CA THR A 103 2.22 1.98 -2.69
C THR A 103 1.69 1.02 -3.75
N ILE A 104 0.90 1.52 -4.70
CA ILE A 104 0.37 0.70 -5.81
C ILE A 104 1.48 0.26 -6.76
N GLU A 105 2.48 1.10 -7.00
CA GLU A 105 3.67 0.71 -7.77
C GLU A 105 4.40 -0.48 -7.11
N LEU A 106 4.60 -0.43 -5.79
CA LEU A 106 5.20 -1.56 -5.05
C LEU A 106 4.32 -2.81 -5.09
N VAL A 107 3.00 -2.67 -4.97
CA VAL A 107 2.05 -3.79 -5.13
C VAL A 107 2.18 -4.40 -6.51
N ALA A 108 2.18 -3.59 -7.58
CA ALA A 108 2.32 -4.06 -8.95
C ALA A 108 3.64 -4.84 -9.16
N ARG A 109 4.73 -4.34 -8.59
CA ARG A 109 6.04 -5.00 -8.62
C ARG A 109 6.00 -6.36 -7.94
N HIS A 110 5.47 -6.45 -6.71
CA HIS A 110 5.37 -7.72 -5.99
C HIS A 110 4.41 -8.71 -6.66
N LEU A 111 3.30 -8.24 -7.25
CA LEU A 111 2.39 -9.10 -8.02
C LEU A 111 3.07 -9.65 -9.28
N SER A 112 3.85 -8.83 -9.98
CA SER A 112 4.64 -9.24 -11.15
C SER A 112 5.69 -10.28 -10.76
N GLU A 113 6.44 -10.05 -9.68
CA GLU A 113 7.40 -11.01 -9.11
C GLU A 113 6.73 -12.32 -8.67
N ALA A 114 5.48 -12.25 -8.20
CA ALA A 114 4.68 -13.41 -7.82
C ALA A 114 4.03 -14.13 -9.02
N GLY A 115 4.25 -13.65 -10.25
CA GLY A 115 3.82 -14.29 -11.48
C GLY A 115 2.49 -13.81 -12.07
N VAL A 116 1.85 -12.79 -11.49
CA VAL A 116 0.63 -12.19 -12.07
C VAL A 116 0.97 -11.51 -13.39
N GLN A 117 0.36 -11.98 -14.48
CA GLN A 117 0.62 -11.48 -15.83
C GLN A 117 -0.41 -10.47 -16.32
N GLN A 118 -1.61 -10.49 -15.77
CA GLN A 118 -2.72 -9.62 -16.20
C GLN A 118 -3.05 -8.62 -15.10
N MET A 119 -2.58 -7.41 -15.28
CA MET A 119 -2.86 -6.30 -14.35
C MET A 119 -3.60 -5.17 -15.08
N THR A 120 -4.51 -4.52 -14.36
CA THR A 120 -5.20 -3.31 -14.79
C THR A 120 -5.00 -2.24 -13.73
N VAL A 121 -4.53 -1.06 -14.12
CA VAL A 121 -4.34 0.08 -13.23
C VAL A 121 -5.45 1.10 -13.47
N ALA A 122 -6.25 1.36 -12.46
CA ALA A 122 -7.32 2.35 -12.48
C ALA A 122 -6.89 3.60 -11.70
N ASN A 123 -7.00 4.78 -12.30
CA ASN A 123 -6.72 6.02 -11.61
C ASN A 123 -7.63 7.15 -12.08
N ARG A 124 -7.79 8.19 -11.26
CA ARG A 124 -8.54 9.40 -11.63
C ARG A 124 -7.93 10.12 -12.84
N THR A 125 -6.60 10.13 -12.95
CA THR A 125 -5.85 10.72 -14.04
C THR A 125 -5.28 9.62 -14.91
N LEU A 126 -5.77 9.47 -16.14
CA LEU A 126 -5.37 8.39 -17.05
C LEU A 126 -3.86 8.37 -17.31
N VAL A 127 -3.23 9.51 -17.54
CA VAL A 127 -1.77 9.62 -17.78
C VAL A 127 -0.95 8.99 -16.64
N ARG A 128 -1.40 9.09 -15.38
CA ARG A 128 -0.72 8.43 -14.26
C ARG A 128 -0.91 6.92 -14.27
N ALA A 129 -2.11 6.47 -14.63
CA ALA A 129 -2.37 5.04 -14.79
C ALA A 129 -1.55 4.46 -15.94
N GLU A 130 -1.46 5.15 -17.07
CA GLU A 130 -0.65 4.75 -18.23
C GLU A 130 0.84 4.69 -17.90
N ALA A 131 1.36 5.67 -17.17
CA ALA A 131 2.76 5.69 -16.75
C ALA A 131 3.11 4.46 -15.91
N LEU A 132 2.30 4.14 -14.91
CA LEU A 132 2.50 2.96 -14.07
C LEU A 132 2.26 1.66 -14.84
N ALA A 133 1.21 1.58 -15.64
CA ALA A 133 0.86 0.40 -16.42
C ALA A 133 1.96 0.02 -17.42
N ALA A 134 2.63 1.01 -18.02
CA ALA A 134 3.73 0.78 -18.97
C ALA A 134 4.95 0.07 -18.34
N GLU A 135 5.17 0.20 -17.04
CA GLU A 135 6.27 -0.48 -16.35
C GLU A 135 6.04 -1.99 -16.20
N PHE A 136 4.78 -2.43 -16.24
CA PHE A 136 4.38 -3.82 -15.96
C PHE A 136 3.60 -4.48 -17.09
N ASP A 137 3.60 -3.90 -18.30
CA ASP A 137 2.78 -4.35 -19.44
C ASP A 137 1.29 -4.52 -19.06
N ALA A 138 0.79 -3.59 -18.24
CA ALA A 138 -0.55 -3.60 -17.70
C ALA A 138 -1.50 -2.71 -18.52
N LYS A 139 -2.81 -2.90 -18.32
CA LYS A 139 -3.85 -2.03 -18.90
C LYS A 139 -4.08 -0.83 -17.99
N ALA A 140 -4.24 0.36 -18.58
CA ALA A 140 -4.64 1.58 -17.85
C ALA A 140 -6.12 1.91 -18.13
N ILE A 141 -6.85 2.30 -17.09
CA ILE A 141 -8.24 2.73 -17.17
C ILE A 141 -8.54 3.93 -16.27
N LEU A 142 -9.64 4.62 -16.50
CA LEU A 142 -10.18 5.61 -15.57
C LEU A 142 -10.99 4.94 -14.45
N LEU A 143 -11.16 5.66 -13.31
CA LEU A 143 -11.96 5.16 -12.18
C LEU A 143 -13.44 4.84 -12.59
N GLY A 144 -13.98 5.53 -13.60
CA GLY A 144 -15.32 5.27 -14.11
C GLY A 144 -15.49 3.88 -14.77
N ASP A 145 -14.39 3.28 -15.20
CA ASP A 145 -14.37 1.99 -15.89
C ASP A 145 -14.15 0.81 -14.92
N ILE A 146 -13.99 1.10 -13.61
CA ILE A 146 -13.81 0.07 -12.57
C ILE A 146 -14.93 -0.98 -12.58
N PRO A 147 -16.22 -0.63 -12.69
CA PRO A 147 -17.31 -1.63 -12.69
C PRO A 147 -17.13 -2.72 -13.73
N GLU A 148 -16.64 -2.39 -14.91
CA GLU A 148 -16.37 -3.37 -15.99
C GLU A 148 -15.11 -4.20 -15.66
N ALA A 149 -14.05 -3.56 -15.15
CA ALA A 149 -12.82 -4.25 -14.79
C ALA A 149 -13.01 -5.25 -13.63
N LEU A 150 -13.92 -4.97 -12.70
CA LEU A 150 -14.27 -5.85 -11.58
C LEU A 150 -14.87 -7.19 -12.04
N GLU A 151 -15.53 -7.23 -13.20
CA GLU A 151 -16.14 -8.46 -13.72
C GLU A 151 -15.11 -9.57 -13.93
N ASP A 152 -13.87 -9.19 -14.20
CA ASP A 152 -12.78 -10.12 -14.52
C ASP A 152 -11.71 -10.20 -13.41
N ALA A 153 -11.61 -9.21 -12.52
CA ALA A 153 -10.56 -9.14 -11.52
C ALA A 153 -10.73 -10.19 -10.41
N ASP A 154 -9.72 -10.98 -10.15
CA ASP A 154 -9.69 -11.95 -9.05
C ASP A 154 -9.06 -11.33 -7.79
N ILE A 155 -8.17 -10.36 -7.98
CA ILE A 155 -7.48 -9.60 -6.94
C ILE A 155 -7.75 -8.11 -7.18
N VAL A 156 -8.19 -7.40 -6.15
CA VAL A 156 -8.39 -5.94 -6.17
C VAL A 156 -7.59 -5.32 -5.04
N ILE A 157 -6.69 -4.39 -5.33
CA ILE A 157 -5.92 -3.67 -4.30
C ILE A 157 -6.09 -2.18 -4.52
N SER A 158 -6.55 -1.47 -3.48
CA SER A 158 -6.82 -0.04 -3.54
C SER A 158 -5.94 0.75 -2.57
N SER A 159 -5.36 1.85 -3.07
CA SER A 159 -4.59 2.82 -2.30
C SER A 159 -4.64 4.17 -3.00
N THR A 160 -5.64 4.98 -2.65
CA THR A 160 -5.77 6.34 -3.17
C THR A 160 -5.80 7.39 -2.05
N ALA A 161 -5.78 8.66 -2.42
CA ALA A 161 -5.96 9.78 -1.50
C ALA A 161 -7.40 10.31 -1.53
N SER A 162 -8.38 9.49 -1.90
CA SER A 162 -9.78 9.88 -1.93
C SER A 162 -10.30 10.11 -0.51
N GLN A 163 -11.14 11.13 -0.34
CA GLN A 163 -11.82 11.38 0.93
C GLN A 163 -13.14 10.59 1.06
N LEU A 164 -13.61 10.01 -0.03
CA LEU A 164 -14.83 9.22 -0.10
C LEU A 164 -14.51 7.87 -0.74
N PRO A 165 -15.23 6.81 -0.37
CA PRO A 165 -15.10 5.51 -1.00
C PRO A 165 -15.27 5.60 -2.52
N ILE A 166 -14.42 4.88 -3.24
CA ILE A 166 -14.45 4.77 -4.71
C ILE A 166 -15.29 3.57 -5.13
N LEU A 167 -15.24 2.51 -4.31
CA LEU A 167 -15.88 1.24 -4.61
C LEU A 167 -16.99 0.96 -3.60
N GLY A 168 -18.24 1.07 -4.06
CA GLY A 168 -19.43 0.81 -3.27
C GLY A 168 -19.95 -0.63 -3.40
N LYS A 169 -20.71 -1.09 -2.40
CA LYS A 169 -21.32 -2.43 -2.34
C LYS A 169 -22.10 -2.76 -3.61
N GLY A 170 -22.90 -1.82 -4.14
CA GLY A 170 -23.73 -2.05 -5.33
C GLY A 170 -22.92 -2.37 -6.60
N ALA A 171 -21.77 -1.74 -6.77
CA ALA A 171 -20.88 -2.01 -7.90
C ALA A 171 -20.27 -3.41 -7.80
N VAL A 172 -19.79 -3.79 -6.61
CA VAL A 172 -19.21 -5.11 -6.35
C VAL A 172 -20.26 -6.21 -6.50
N GLU A 173 -21.45 -6.04 -5.94
CA GLU A 173 -22.57 -7.00 -6.08
C GLU A 173 -22.95 -7.20 -7.54
N SER A 174 -22.99 -6.14 -8.33
CA SER A 174 -23.26 -6.23 -9.77
C SER A 174 -22.17 -7.00 -10.52
N ALA A 175 -20.92 -6.76 -10.19
CA ALA A 175 -19.78 -7.49 -10.76
C ALA A 175 -19.84 -8.98 -10.36
N LEU A 176 -20.12 -9.33 -9.09
CA LEU A 176 -20.24 -10.70 -8.63
C LEU A 176 -21.28 -11.49 -9.41
N LYS A 177 -22.45 -10.91 -9.69
CA LYS A 177 -23.48 -11.54 -10.51
C LYS A 177 -22.97 -11.89 -11.91
N LYS A 178 -22.23 -10.97 -12.56
CA LYS A 178 -21.62 -11.19 -13.87
C LYS A 178 -20.48 -12.21 -13.84
N ARG A 179 -19.71 -12.24 -12.73
CA ARG A 179 -18.67 -13.22 -12.44
C ARG A 179 -19.23 -14.63 -12.13
N LYS A 180 -20.55 -14.81 -12.08
CA LYS A 180 -21.19 -16.06 -11.65
C LYS A 180 -20.72 -16.50 -10.28
N HIS A 181 -20.62 -15.55 -9.35
CA HIS A 181 -20.20 -15.78 -7.95
C HIS A 181 -18.78 -16.37 -7.80
N ARG A 182 -17.87 -16.13 -8.75
CA ARG A 182 -16.44 -16.41 -8.52
C ARG A 182 -15.93 -15.47 -7.44
N PRO A 183 -15.29 -16.00 -6.39
CA PRO A 183 -14.77 -15.18 -5.30
C PRO A 183 -13.80 -14.10 -5.79
N VAL A 184 -13.76 -13.00 -5.06
CA VAL A 184 -12.81 -11.91 -5.28
C VAL A 184 -12.09 -11.59 -3.97
N PHE A 185 -10.78 -11.48 -4.05
CA PHE A 185 -9.91 -11.02 -2.97
C PHE A 185 -9.71 -9.52 -3.10
N MET A 186 -10.02 -8.78 -2.06
CA MET A 186 -9.90 -7.32 -2.04
C MET A 186 -9.03 -6.86 -0.88
N VAL A 187 -8.15 -5.91 -1.11
CA VAL A 187 -7.35 -5.26 -0.08
C VAL A 187 -7.48 -3.75 -0.19
N ASP A 188 -7.96 -3.12 0.87
CA ASP A 188 -8.03 -1.68 0.99
C ASP A 188 -6.92 -1.17 1.90
N ILE A 189 -5.89 -0.55 1.30
CA ILE A 189 -4.73 0.01 2.00
C ILE A 189 -4.87 1.53 2.17
N ALA A 190 -5.97 2.11 1.70
CA ALA A 190 -6.20 3.56 1.78
C ALA A 190 -6.63 4.02 3.18
N VAL A 191 -6.24 5.23 3.53
CA VAL A 191 -6.71 5.94 4.72
C VAL A 191 -7.04 7.40 4.30
N PRO A 192 -8.34 7.79 4.28
CA PRO A 192 -9.56 7.01 4.53
C PRO A 192 -9.77 5.86 3.55
N ARG A 193 -10.68 4.94 3.85
CA ARG A 193 -10.96 3.75 3.03
C ARG A 193 -11.49 4.10 1.65
N ASP A 194 -10.99 3.41 0.65
CA ASP A 194 -11.47 3.48 -0.75
C ASP A 194 -12.67 2.56 -1.02
N ILE A 195 -12.84 1.50 -0.19
CA ILE A 195 -13.89 0.48 -0.34
C ILE A 195 -14.89 0.62 0.81
N GLU A 196 -16.17 0.68 0.47
CA GLU A 196 -17.23 0.72 1.48
C GLU A 196 -17.17 -0.51 2.41
N HIS A 197 -17.41 -0.30 3.70
CA HIS A 197 -17.40 -1.35 4.71
C HIS A 197 -18.37 -2.49 4.39
N GLU A 198 -19.54 -2.14 3.87
CA GLU A 198 -20.63 -3.06 3.53
C GLU A 198 -20.27 -4.03 2.39
N VAL A 199 -19.17 -3.83 1.70
CA VAL A 199 -18.63 -4.78 0.71
C VAL A 199 -18.20 -6.08 1.40
N ALA A 200 -17.74 -6.01 2.65
CA ALA A 200 -17.36 -7.18 3.44
C ALA A 200 -18.55 -8.11 3.77
N ASP A 201 -19.81 -7.63 3.67
CA ASP A 201 -21.01 -8.44 3.91
C ASP A 201 -21.34 -9.38 2.74
N LEU A 202 -20.66 -9.27 1.60
CA LEU A 202 -20.92 -10.07 0.40
C LEU A 202 -20.22 -11.44 0.51
N ASP A 203 -20.96 -12.53 0.37
CA ASP A 203 -20.48 -13.91 0.60
C ASP A 203 -19.24 -14.29 -0.25
N ASP A 204 -19.11 -13.74 -1.46
CA ASP A 204 -18.04 -14.06 -2.40
C ASP A 204 -16.89 -13.02 -2.38
N VAL A 205 -16.81 -12.19 -1.34
CA VAL A 205 -15.77 -11.16 -1.16
C VAL A 205 -14.92 -11.46 0.06
N TYR A 206 -13.63 -11.49 -0.12
CA TYR A 206 -12.63 -11.52 0.95
C TYR A 206 -11.99 -10.14 1.03
N LEU A 207 -12.60 -9.24 1.83
CA LEU A 207 -12.10 -7.87 2.02
C LEU A 207 -11.19 -7.80 3.25
N TYR A 208 -9.96 -7.39 3.01
CA TYR A 208 -8.96 -7.07 4.03
C TYR A 208 -8.63 -5.58 4.01
N THR A 209 -8.37 -5.03 5.17
CA THR A 209 -7.98 -3.64 5.36
C THR A 209 -6.52 -3.54 5.80
N VAL A 210 -6.00 -2.32 5.90
CA VAL A 210 -4.66 -2.08 6.42
C VAL A 210 -4.49 -2.61 7.86
N ASP A 211 -5.55 -2.62 8.66
CA ASP A 211 -5.53 -3.13 10.04
C ASP A 211 -5.41 -4.66 10.07
N ASP A 212 -6.11 -5.36 9.17
CA ASP A 212 -6.02 -6.82 9.04
C ASP A 212 -4.64 -7.27 8.58
N LEU A 213 -4.00 -6.48 7.69
CA LEU A 213 -2.63 -6.75 7.23
C LEU A 213 -1.59 -6.65 8.34
N LYS A 214 -1.86 -5.87 9.40
CA LYS A 214 -0.97 -5.75 10.54
C LYS A 214 -0.79 -7.08 11.26
N GLU A 215 -1.86 -7.83 11.47
CA GLU A 215 -1.81 -9.15 12.11
C GLU A 215 -0.97 -10.13 11.29
N VAL A 216 -1.15 -10.13 9.97
CA VAL A 216 -0.37 -10.96 9.04
C VAL A 216 1.13 -10.60 9.08
N ILE A 217 1.44 -9.30 9.17
CA ILE A 217 2.83 -8.82 9.27
C ILE A 217 3.46 -9.26 10.58
N GLU A 218 2.76 -9.09 11.71
CA GLU A 218 3.26 -9.47 13.03
C GLU A 218 3.49 -10.98 13.13
N GLU A 219 2.62 -11.80 12.58
CA GLU A 219 2.76 -13.25 12.53
C GLU A 219 3.99 -13.68 11.71
N ASN A 220 4.18 -13.09 10.54
CA ASN A 220 5.35 -13.33 9.70
C ASN A 220 6.67 -12.92 10.38
N VAL A 221 6.69 -11.79 11.09
CA VAL A 221 7.87 -11.34 11.86
C VAL A 221 8.20 -12.33 12.97
N ARG A 222 7.20 -12.76 13.77
CA ARG A 222 7.38 -13.75 14.84
C ARG A 222 7.87 -15.10 14.32
N SER A 223 7.33 -15.55 13.19
CA SER A 223 7.75 -16.82 12.55
C SER A 223 9.23 -16.77 12.11
N ARG A 224 9.67 -15.63 11.53
CA ARG A 224 11.07 -15.42 11.14
C ARG A 224 12.02 -15.32 12.32
N GLU A 225 11.62 -14.63 13.40
CA GLU A 225 12.41 -14.57 14.62
C GLU A 225 12.55 -15.95 15.28
N SER A 226 11.51 -16.79 15.23
CA SER A 226 11.59 -18.17 15.71
C SER A 226 12.55 -19.01 14.88
N ALA A 227 12.45 -18.92 13.56
CA ALA A 227 13.35 -19.65 12.65
C ALA A 227 14.82 -19.19 12.78
N ALA A 228 15.06 -17.89 13.02
CA ALA A 228 16.39 -17.36 13.25
C ALA A 228 17.01 -17.78 14.60
N ARG A 229 16.19 -18.17 15.58
CA ARG A 229 16.65 -18.70 16.88
C ARG A 229 16.95 -20.19 16.82
N GLU A 230 16.41 -20.90 15.85
CA GLU A 230 16.62 -22.34 15.67
C GLU A 230 17.80 -22.66 14.75
N ALA A 231 18.31 -21.65 14.01
CA ALA A 231 19.47 -21.77 13.10
C ALA A 231 20.77 -21.37 13.79
#